data_4ccf42e78c852d18981e5d8b8b11dff1
#
_entry.id   4ccf42e78c852d18981e5d8b8b11dff1
#
_cell.length_a   1.000
_cell.length_b   1.000
_cell.length_c   1.000
_cell.angle_alpha   90.00
_cell.angle_beta   90.00
_cell.angle_gamma   90.00
#
_symmetry.space_group_name_H-M   'P 1'
#
loop_
_entity.id
_entity.type
_entity.pdbx_description
1 polymer ?
#
loop_
_entity_poly.entity_id
_entity_poly.type
_entity_poly.pdbx_seq_one_letter_code
_entity_poly.pdbx_strand_id
1 'polypeptide(L)'
;MPAIHISEDKFDEAIASDKPVLVDFWATWCRPCQMMGPIVDELADEYAGQVIVAKMDVDQCNSICARYGITNIPNFKLFKNGVEVGNLVEEKKKNTLKSLLDRSL
;
A
#
# COMPACT_ATOMS: atom_id res chain seq x y z
N MET A 1 -15.06 -2.67 -2.59
CA MET A 1 -14.34 -3.89 -2.22
C MET A 1 -13.18 -3.54 -1.30
N PRO A 2 -12.92 -4.34 -0.28
CA PRO A 2 -11.78 -4.04 0.58
C PRO A 2 -10.46 -4.19 -0.17
N ALA A 3 -9.39 -3.65 0.40
CA ALA A 3 -8.04 -3.82 -0.13
C ALA A 3 -7.67 -5.30 -0.14
N ILE A 4 -6.89 -5.72 -1.12
CA ILE A 4 -6.44 -7.11 -1.21
C ILE A 4 -5.19 -7.32 -0.34
N HIS A 5 -5.06 -8.51 0.24
CA HIS A 5 -3.86 -8.88 0.99
C HIS A 5 -2.91 -9.62 0.07
N ILE A 6 -1.65 -9.17 0.02
CA ILE A 6 -0.62 -9.78 -0.82
C ILE A 6 0.36 -10.54 0.08
N SER A 7 0.67 -11.78 -0.27
CA SER A 7 1.71 -12.55 0.41
C SER A 7 3.09 -12.18 -0.16
N GLU A 8 4.12 -12.46 0.63
CA GLU A 8 5.50 -12.13 0.26
C GLU A 8 5.91 -12.70 -1.10
N ASP A 9 5.52 -13.95 -1.37
CA ASP A 9 5.87 -14.64 -2.62
C ASP A 9 5.13 -14.11 -3.84
N LYS A 10 4.07 -13.32 -3.65
CA LYS A 10 3.29 -12.73 -4.75
C LYS A 10 3.60 -11.26 -4.98
N PHE A 11 4.47 -10.68 -4.16
CA PHE A 11 4.71 -9.23 -4.19
C PHE A 11 5.22 -8.74 -5.55
N ASP A 12 6.28 -9.36 -6.06
CA ASP A 12 6.88 -8.89 -7.32
C ASP A 12 5.91 -8.99 -8.50
N GLU A 13 5.11 -10.05 -8.54
CA GLU A 13 4.07 -10.21 -9.54
C GLU A 13 3.01 -9.10 -9.41
N ALA A 14 2.60 -8.81 -8.17
CA ALA A 14 1.53 -7.84 -7.91
C ALA A 14 1.93 -6.42 -8.34
N ILE A 15 3.16 -5.99 -8.03
CA ILE A 15 3.59 -4.62 -8.34
C ILE A 15 3.97 -4.42 -9.81
N ALA A 16 4.08 -5.50 -10.58
CA ALA A 16 4.44 -5.44 -12.00
C ALA A 16 3.32 -4.93 -12.90
N SER A 17 2.13 -4.69 -12.34
CA SER A 17 0.97 -4.20 -13.08
C SER A 17 1.27 -2.87 -13.79
N ASP A 18 0.65 -2.65 -14.95
CA ASP A 18 0.67 -1.35 -15.62
C ASP A 18 -0.25 -0.32 -14.95
N LYS A 19 -1.18 -0.79 -14.11
CA LYS A 19 -1.96 0.10 -13.23
C LYS A 19 -1.12 0.44 -12.00
N PRO A 20 -1.30 1.64 -11.43
CA PRO A 20 -0.67 1.94 -10.15
C PRO A 20 -1.11 0.94 -9.07
N VAL A 21 -0.18 0.56 -8.22
CA VAL A 21 -0.44 -0.36 -7.10
C VAL A 21 -0.03 0.33 -5.81
N LEU A 22 -1.01 0.62 -4.96
CA LEU A 22 -0.75 1.15 -3.62
C LEU A 22 -0.60 -0.02 -2.66
N VAL A 23 0.52 -0.09 -1.94
CA VAL A 23 0.74 -1.12 -0.93
C VAL A 23 0.83 -0.47 0.43
N ASP A 24 -0.08 -0.86 1.32
CA ASP A 24 -0.11 -0.45 2.72
C ASP A 24 0.65 -1.49 3.54
N PHE A 25 1.86 -1.13 3.98
CA PHE A 25 2.64 -1.97 4.90
C PHE A 25 2.18 -1.68 6.32
N TRP A 26 1.63 -2.68 6.98
CA TRP A 26 0.95 -2.53 8.27
C TRP A 26 1.29 -3.70 9.19
N ALA A 27 0.84 -3.62 10.45
CA ALA A 27 0.96 -4.73 11.40
C ALA A 27 -0.27 -4.78 12.29
N THR A 28 -0.58 -5.96 12.78
CA THR A 28 -1.75 -6.17 13.66
C THR A 28 -1.62 -5.41 14.98
N TRP A 29 -0.39 -5.24 15.46
CA TRP A 29 -0.11 -4.55 16.73
C TRP A 29 0.03 -3.02 16.57
N CYS A 30 -0.05 -2.52 15.37
CA CYS A 30 0.15 -1.10 15.05
C CYS A 30 -1.20 -0.37 15.09
N ARG A 31 -1.42 0.45 16.12
CA ARG A 31 -2.69 1.16 16.25
C ARG A 31 -2.93 2.17 15.13
N PRO A 32 -1.96 3.01 14.75
CA PRO A 32 -2.18 3.91 13.61
C PRO A 32 -2.53 3.17 12.33
N CYS A 33 -1.94 2.00 12.11
CA CYS A 33 -2.27 1.15 10.96
C CYS A 33 -3.73 0.72 11.00
N GLN A 34 -4.21 0.31 12.18
CA GLN A 34 -5.61 -0.11 12.35
C GLN A 34 -6.57 1.04 12.06
N MET A 35 -6.21 2.25 12.47
CA MET A 35 -7.03 3.43 12.22
C MET A 35 -7.11 3.77 10.74
N MET A 36 -6.07 3.48 9.98
CA MET A 36 -6.05 3.70 8.53
C MET A 36 -6.74 2.61 7.74
N GLY A 37 -7.02 1.46 8.35
CA GLY A 37 -7.66 0.33 7.67
C GLY A 37 -8.92 0.69 6.91
N PRO A 38 -9.93 1.31 7.56
CA PRO A 38 -11.16 1.71 6.85
C PRO A 38 -10.89 2.69 5.71
N ILE A 39 -9.93 3.60 5.88
CA ILE A 39 -9.56 4.58 4.85
C ILE A 39 -8.96 3.87 3.64
N VAL A 40 -8.09 2.90 3.86
CA VAL A 40 -7.48 2.12 2.79
C VAL A 40 -8.55 1.32 2.03
N ASP A 41 -9.52 0.75 2.75
CA ASP A 41 -10.62 0.03 2.12
C ASP A 41 -11.52 0.96 1.30
N GLU A 42 -11.77 2.18 1.80
CA GLU A 42 -12.50 3.20 1.04
C GLU A 42 -11.77 3.55 -0.25
N LEU A 43 -10.45 3.70 -0.20
CA LEU A 43 -9.65 4.00 -1.39
C LEU A 43 -9.73 2.85 -2.40
N ALA A 44 -9.72 1.61 -1.92
CA ALA A 44 -9.86 0.44 -2.79
C ALA A 44 -11.17 0.50 -3.58
N ASP A 45 -12.26 0.92 -2.93
CA ASP A 45 -13.56 1.08 -3.59
C ASP A 45 -13.57 2.27 -4.55
N GLU A 46 -13.08 3.42 -4.10
CA GLU A 46 -13.12 4.66 -4.89
C GLU A 46 -12.28 4.58 -6.15
N TYR A 47 -11.16 3.85 -6.10
CA TYR A 47 -10.24 3.74 -7.24
C TYR A 47 -10.32 2.40 -7.94
N ALA A 48 -11.38 1.63 -7.70
CA ALA A 48 -11.57 0.32 -8.35
C ALA A 48 -11.47 0.45 -9.86
N GLY A 49 -10.67 -0.41 -10.48
CA GLY A 49 -10.41 -0.37 -11.92
C GLY A 49 -9.32 0.61 -12.35
N GLN A 50 -8.91 1.54 -11.49
CA GLN A 50 -7.88 2.55 -11.79
C GLN A 50 -6.58 2.30 -11.04
N VAL A 51 -6.69 1.93 -9.77
CA VAL A 51 -5.55 1.66 -8.89
C VAL A 51 -5.83 0.35 -8.17
N ILE A 52 -4.81 -0.48 -8.07
CA ILE A 52 -4.87 -1.70 -7.25
C ILE A 52 -4.44 -1.29 -5.83
N VAL A 53 -5.30 -1.51 -4.85
CA VAL A 53 -5.02 -1.17 -3.45
C VAL A 53 -4.81 -2.45 -2.67
N ALA A 54 -3.63 -2.60 -2.07
CA ALA A 54 -3.19 -3.83 -1.43
C ALA A 54 -2.60 -3.56 -0.06
N LYS A 55 -2.54 -4.61 0.77
CA LYS A 55 -1.99 -4.56 2.12
C LYS A 55 -0.98 -5.69 2.30
N MET A 56 0.11 -5.42 3.03
CA MET A 56 1.08 -6.43 3.42
C MET A 56 1.38 -6.30 4.90
N ASP A 57 1.26 -7.42 5.62
CA ASP A 57 1.61 -7.51 7.03
C ASP A 57 3.14 -7.59 7.15
N VAL A 58 3.77 -6.59 7.78
CA VAL A 58 5.24 -6.54 7.89
C VAL A 58 5.83 -7.73 8.66
N ASP A 59 5.04 -8.34 9.54
CA ASP A 59 5.50 -9.51 10.29
C ASP A 59 5.56 -10.77 9.41
N GLN A 60 5.01 -10.72 8.21
CA GLN A 60 4.96 -11.85 7.28
C GLN A 60 5.67 -11.57 5.96
N CYS A 61 6.43 -10.47 5.87
CA CYS A 61 7.14 -10.14 4.63
C CYS A 61 8.51 -9.51 4.92
N ASN A 62 9.31 -10.18 5.73
CA ASN A 62 10.60 -9.68 6.18
C ASN A 62 11.55 -9.31 5.02
N SER A 63 11.60 -10.11 3.97
CA SER A 63 12.50 -9.86 2.85
C SER A 63 12.10 -8.61 2.07
N ILE A 64 10.79 -8.37 1.93
CA ILE A 64 10.28 -7.19 1.25
C ILE A 64 10.57 -5.94 2.09
N CYS A 65 10.32 -6.02 3.41
CA CYS A 65 10.60 -4.91 4.32
C CYS A 65 12.09 -4.55 4.28
N ALA A 66 12.98 -5.55 4.25
CA ALA A 66 14.42 -5.31 4.15
C ALA A 66 14.79 -4.69 2.82
N ARG A 67 14.20 -5.17 1.73
CA ARG A 67 14.46 -4.66 0.37
C ARG A 67 14.18 -3.16 0.26
N TYR A 68 13.10 -2.70 0.87
CA TYR A 68 12.66 -1.30 0.77
C TYR A 68 12.99 -0.47 2.01
N GLY A 69 13.71 -1.03 2.98
CA GLY A 69 14.08 -0.30 4.19
C GLY A 69 12.89 0.15 5.03
N ILE A 70 11.84 -0.67 5.11
CA ILE A 70 10.63 -0.31 5.84
C ILE A 70 10.88 -0.50 7.33
N THR A 71 10.88 0.60 8.08
CA THR A 71 11.10 0.59 9.54
C THR A 71 9.94 1.22 10.30
N ASN A 72 9.25 2.19 9.71
CA ASN A 72 8.12 2.88 10.35
C ASN A 72 6.85 2.59 9.58
N ILE A 73 5.78 2.27 10.29
CA ILE A 73 4.49 1.91 9.72
C ILE A 73 3.37 2.76 10.34
N PRO A 74 2.24 2.98 9.63
CA PRO A 74 1.98 2.49 8.28
C PRO A 74 2.91 3.13 7.24
N ASN A 75 3.32 2.33 6.26
CA ASN A 75 4.15 2.81 5.16
C ASN A 75 3.38 2.55 3.87
N PHE A 76 3.04 3.61 3.15
CA PHE A 76 2.29 3.53 1.90
C PHE A 76 3.23 3.73 0.74
N LYS A 77 3.38 2.71 -0.10
CA LYS A 77 4.22 2.81 -1.30
C LYS A 77 3.36 2.65 -2.53
N LEU A 78 3.61 3.50 -3.52
CA LEU A 78 2.93 3.43 -4.80
C LEU A 78 3.91 2.90 -5.83
N PHE A 79 3.50 1.85 -6.54
CA PHE A 79 4.31 1.22 -7.58
C PHE A 79 3.62 1.35 -8.93
N LYS A 80 4.41 1.43 -9.99
CA LYS A 80 3.91 1.33 -11.36
C LYS A 80 4.95 0.61 -12.20
N ASN A 81 4.51 -0.45 -12.91
CA ASN A 81 5.41 -1.29 -13.71
C ASN A 81 6.59 -1.82 -12.89
N GLY A 82 6.34 -2.18 -11.64
CA GLY A 82 7.35 -2.73 -10.75
C GLY A 82 8.27 -1.72 -10.08
N VAL A 83 8.09 -0.43 -10.34
CA VAL A 83 8.96 0.64 -9.83
C VAL A 83 8.22 1.46 -8.78
N GLU A 84 8.87 1.73 -7.66
CA GLU A 84 8.33 2.61 -6.63
C GLU A 84 8.31 4.05 -7.16
N VAL A 85 7.12 4.65 -7.20
CA VAL A 85 6.92 6.02 -7.72
C VAL A 85 6.41 6.97 -6.65
N GLY A 86 6.08 6.48 -5.46
CA GLY A 86 5.65 7.32 -4.35
C GLY A 86 5.76 6.59 -3.03
N ASN A 87 5.91 7.36 -1.95
CA ASN A 87 6.03 6.82 -0.60
C ASN A 87 5.54 7.83 0.43
N LEU A 88 4.67 7.38 1.34
CA LEU A 88 4.19 8.19 2.45
C LEU A 88 4.32 7.35 3.72
N VAL A 89 5.12 7.85 4.68
CA VAL A 89 5.37 7.15 5.94
C VAL A 89 4.53 7.76 7.04
N GLU A 90 3.82 6.90 7.78
CA GLU A 90 2.99 7.30 8.92
C GLU A 90 1.90 8.31 8.55
N GLU A 91 1.43 8.27 7.30
CA GLU A 91 0.37 9.17 6.83
C GLU A 91 -0.95 8.85 7.54
N LYS A 92 -1.70 9.88 7.92
CA LYS A 92 -2.96 9.74 8.66
C LYS A 92 -4.15 10.35 7.93
N LYS A 93 -3.93 10.99 6.78
CA LYS A 93 -4.98 11.72 6.07
C LYS A 93 -5.34 11.05 4.75
N LYS A 94 -6.62 10.75 4.58
CA LYS A 94 -7.14 10.18 3.34
C LYS A 94 -6.81 11.07 2.13
N ASN A 95 -6.97 12.38 2.27
CA ASN A 95 -6.75 13.30 1.15
C ASN A 95 -5.31 13.31 0.66
N THR A 96 -4.33 13.09 1.54
CA THR A 96 -2.93 12.98 1.13
C THR A 96 -2.71 11.75 0.26
N LEU A 97 -3.32 10.63 0.65
CA LEU A 97 -3.27 9.41 -0.15
C LEU A 97 -3.98 9.59 -1.49
N LYS A 98 -5.16 10.24 -1.50
CA LYS A 98 -5.90 10.51 -2.73
C LYS A 98 -5.07 11.36 -3.69
N SER A 99 -4.40 12.38 -3.18
CA SER A 99 -3.55 13.24 -4.00
C SER A 99 -2.42 12.43 -4.65
N LEU A 100 -1.82 11.51 -3.89
CA LEU A 100 -0.78 10.64 -4.44
C LEU A 100 -1.33 9.77 -5.56
N LEU A 101 -2.50 9.16 -5.34
CA LEU A 101 -3.13 8.30 -6.36
C LEU A 101 -3.54 9.09 -7.59
N ASP A 102 -4.13 10.26 -7.40
CA ASP A 102 -4.60 11.10 -8.52
C ASP A 102 -3.46 11.52 -9.42
N ARG A 103 -2.28 11.81 -8.84
CA ARG A 103 -1.11 12.18 -9.63
C ARG A 103 -0.55 11.03 -10.46
N SER A 104 -0.91 9.79 -10.14
CA SER A 104 -0.41 8.61 -10.85
C SER A 104 -1.31 8.21 -12.03
N LEU A 105 -2.46 8.82 -12.14
CA LEU A 105 -3.45 8.49 -13.17
C LEU A 105 -3.28 9.32 -14.44
#